data_c1583afb44aaaeb82d815178d10755bd
#
_entry.id   c1583afb44aaaeb82d815178d10755bd
#
_cell.length_a   1.000
_cell.length_b   1.000
_cell.length_c   1.000
_cell.angle_alpha   90.00
_cell.angle_beta   90.00
_cell.angle_gamma   90.00
#
_symmetry.space_group_name_H-M   'P 1'
#
loop_
_entity.id
_entity.type
_entity.pdbx_description
1 polymer ?
#
loop_
_entity_poly.entity_id
_entity_poly.type
_entity_poly.pdbx_seq_one_letter_code
_entity_poly.pdbx_strand_id
1 'polypeptide(L)'
;GQAFTAAAVAYSPLMHQPGNISRMKITQRVKRILANYEGENPGVKTNLARILMEGRLGGTGRLVILPVDQGFEHGPARSFAPNVPAYDPHYHYQLAIDAGLSAYAAPLGMLEAGADTFAGAIPTILKVNSSNSLATEKDQAVTATVDDALRLGCAAIGFTIYPGSEYQFEMMEELRELTLEAKSKGVAVVVWSYPRGGMLTKAGETALDVCAYAAHHAALLGANIIKVKPPTAEL
;
A
#
# COMPACT_ATOMS: atom_id res chain seq x y z
N GLY A 1 -27.15 -41.47 27.36
CA GLY A 1 -27.32 -40.04 27.36
C GLY A 1 -26.18 -39.36 28.10
N GLN A 2 -25.21 -38.76 27.41
CA GLN A 2 -24.20 -37.91 28.03
C GLN A 2 -24.70 -36.49 27.95
N ALA A 3 -24.91 -35.87 29.11
CA ALA A 3 -25.26 -34.47 29.23
C ALA A 3 -24.04 -33.60 28.92
N PHE A 4 -24.14 -32.74 27.93
CA PHE A 4 -23.20 -31.65 27.70
C PHE A 4 -23.45 -30.57 28.74
N THR A 5 -22.51 -30.40 29.67
CA THR A 5 -22.53 -29.27 30.60
C THR A 5 -21.89 -28.06 29.86
N ALA A 6 -22.71 -27.11 29.48
CA ALA A 6 -22.21 -25.82 28.98
C ALA A 6 -21.59 -25.06 30.16
N ALA A 7 -20.27 -24.87 30.14
CA ALA A 7 -19.60 -23.98 31.07
C ALA A 7 -19.92 -22.53 30.65
N ALA A 8 -20.80 -21.86 31.38
CA ALA A 8 -20.99 -20.44 31.28
C ALA A 8 -19.76 -19.76 31.88
N VAL A 9 -18.92 -19.15 31.02
CA VAL A 9 -17.87 -18.22 31.46
C VAL A 9 -18.58 -16.97 31.99
N ALA A 10 -18.70 -16.86 33.31
CA ALA A 10 -19.18 -15.62 33.91
C ALA A 10 -18.19 -14.50 33.63
N TYR A 11 -18.59 -13.54 32.82
CA TYR A 11 -17.86 -12.28 32.65
C TYR A 11 -17.93 -11.52 33.96
N SER A 12 -16.90 -11.62 34.80
CA SER A 12 -16.73 -10.75 35.96
C SER A 12 -16.21 -9.40 35.42
N PRO A 13 -16.89 -8.28 35.64
CA PRO A 13 -16.28 -7.00 35.36
C PRO A 13 -15.18 -6.77 36.39
N LEU A 14 -13.95 -7.20 36.04
CA LEU A 14 -12.77 -6.76 36.74
C LEU A 14 -12.74 -5.26 36.66
N MET A 15 -12.98 -4.60 37.79
CA MET A 15 -12.74 -3.18 37.97
C MET A 15 -11.30 -2.91 37.53
N HIS A 16 -11.17 -2.32 36.38
CA HIS A 16 -9.90 -1.98 35.74
C HIS A 16 -9.21 -0.95 36.64
N GLN A 17 -8.32 -1.44 37.51
CA GLN A 17 -7.30 -0.56 38.08
C GLN A 17 -6.44 -0.10 36.89
N PRO A 18 -6.17 1.22 36.74
CA PRO A 18 -5.29 1.70 35.70
C PRO A 18 -3.84 1.35 36.02
N GLY A 19 -3.54 0.06 36.04
CA GLY A 19 -2.18 -0.46 36.03
C GLY A 19 -1.63 -0.25 34.63
N ASN A 20 -0.51 0.38 34.56
CA ASN A 20 0.36 0.75 33.48
C ASN A 20 0.38 -0.27 32.32
N ILE A 21 -0.69 -0.37 31.54
CA ILE A 21 -0.65 -0.96 30.21
C ILE A 21 0.15 0.05 29.40
N SER A 22 1.38 -0.32 29.03
CA SER A 22 2.13 0.39 27.99
C SER A 22 1.28 0.33 26.72
N ARG A 23 0.35 1.28 26.61
CA ARG A 23 -0.36 1.53 25.36
C ARG A 23 0.74 1.93 24.38
N MET A 24 0.93 1.16 23.34
CA MET A 24 1.61 1.65 22.13
C MET A 24 0.81 2.89 21.68
N LYS A 25 1.22 4.04 22.21
CA LYS A 25 0.49 5.29 22.00
C LYS A 25 0.85 5.78 20.62
N ILE A 26 -0.09 5.64 19.70
CA ILE A 26 -0.05 6.41 18.46
C ILE A 26 0.33 7.85 18.81
N THR A 27 1.40 8.36 18.19
CA THR A 27 1.90 9.70 18.50
C THR A 27 0.88 10.77 18.16
N GLN A 28 0.99 11.94 18.78
CA GLN A 28 0.09 13.07 18.47
C GLN A 28 0.21 13.51 17.00
N ARG A 29 1.40 13.33 16.40
CA ARG A 29 1.60 13.62 14.98
C ARG A 29 0.75 12.68 14.12
N VAL A 30 0.82 11.37 14.37
CA VAL A 30 0.03 10.38 13.64
C VAL A 30 -1.47 10.56 13.89
N LYS A 31 -1.89 10.88 15.13
CA LYS A 31 -3.30 11.18 15.39
C LYS A 31 -3.83 12.34 14.55
N ARG A 32 -3.05 13.42 14.42
CA ARG A 32 -3.43 14.55 13.56
C ARG A 32 -3.52 14.16 12.09
N ILE A 33 -2.62 13.30 11.61
CA ILE A 33 -2.70 12.78 10.24
C ILE A 33 -3.97 11.97 10.05
N LEU A 34 -4.26 11.03 10.96
CA LEU A 34 -5.45 10.18 10.88
C LEU A 34 -6.76 10.98 11.00
N ALA A 35 -6.74 12.12 11.67
CA ALA A 35 -7.91 13.01 11.79
C ALA A 35 -8.32 13.63 10.43
N ASN A 36 -7.38 13.74 9.47
CA ASN A 36 -7.70 14.25 8.13
C ASN A 36 -8.51 13.25 7.27
N TYR A 37 -8.58 12.00 7.69
CA TYR A 37 -9.34 10.94 7.01
C TYR A 37 -10.74 10.81 7.61
N GLU A 38 -11.54 11.87 7.56
CA GLU A 38 -12.86 11.91 8.20
C GLU A 38 -13.84 10.87 7.64
N GLY A 39 -13.79 10.63 6.33
CA GLY A 39 -14.65 9.67 5.65
C GLY A 39 -14.24 8.21 5.80
N GLU A 40 -13.12 7.90 6.49
CA GLU A 40 -12.59 6.55 6.57
C GLU A 40 -13.06 5.81 7.83
N ASN A 41 -13.30 4.52 7.66
CA ASN A 41 -13.69 3.63 8.76
C ASN A 41 -12.49 3.27 9.66
N PRO A 42 -12.75 2.69 10.87
CA PRO A 42 -11.69 2.31 11.80
C PRO A 42 -10.67 1.31 11.23
N GLY A 43 -11.08 0.40 10.34
CA GLY A 43 -10.18 -0.59 9.72
C GLY A 43 -9.11 0.08 8.85
N VAL A 44 -9.52 0.98 7.96
CA VAL A 44 -8.59 1.76 7.12
C VAL A 44 -7.65 2.59 8.00
N LYS A 45 -8.17 3.28 9.02
CA LYS A 45 -7.35 4.09 9.94
C LYS A 45 -6.35 3.24 10.73
N THR A 46 -6.74 2.03 11.15
CA THR A 46 -5.84 1.08 11.82
C THR A 46 -4.70 0.67 10.90
N ASN A 47 -4.98 0.34 9.65
CA ASN A 47 -3.97 -0.03 8.67
C ASN A 47 -3.04 1.13 8.32
N LEU A 48 -3.56 2.35 8.17
CA LEU A 48 -2.73 3.55 8.02
C LEU A 48 -1.83 3.78 9.25
N ALA A 49 -2.36 3.57 10.45
CA ALA A 49 -1.58 3.66 11.69
C ALA A 49 -0.45 2.63 11.73
N ARG A 50 -0.68 1.38 11.28
CA ARG A 50 0.37 0.35 11.18
C ARG A 50 1.55 0.85 10.34
N ILE A 51 1.27 1.42 9.16
CA ILE A 51 2.31 1.96 8.26
C ILE A 51 3.00 3.18 8.89
N LEU A 52 2.23 4.12 9.47
CA LEU A 52 2.75 5.36 10.04
C LEU A 52 3.56 5.18 11.34
N MET A 53 3.35 4.07 12.04
CA MET A 53 4.06 3.75 13.28
C MET A 53 5.23 2.79 13.09
N GLU A 54 5.41 2.23 11.87
CA GLU A 54 6.43 1.22 11.61
C GLU A 54 7.79 1.85 11.32
N GLY A 55 8.83 1.10 11.66
CA GLY A 55 10.21 1.35 11.30
C GLY A 55 10.85 2.57 11.96
N ARG A 56 11.98 3.01 11.40
CA ARG A 56 12.79 4.12 11.97
C ARG A 56 12.08 5.46 11.96
N LEU A 57 11.15 5.67 11.04
CA LEU A 57 10.33 6.88 10.96
C LEU A 57 8.99 6.75 11.68
N GLY A 58 8.78 5.63 12.36
CA GLY A 58 7.54 5.36 13.07
C GLY A 58 7.14 6.48 14.04
N GLY A 59 5.91 6.95 13.91
CA GLY A 59 5.37 8.02 14.75
C GLY A 59 5.72 9.44 14.33
N THR A 60 6.66 9.64 13.40
CA THR A 60 7.09 10.98 12.95
C THR A 60 6.12 11.62 11.94
N GLY A 61 5.24 10.82 11.33
CA GLY A 61 4.37 11.23 10.23
C GLY A 61 5.07 11.23 8.87
N ARG A 62 6.26 10.66 8.79
CA ARG A 62 7.03 10.43 7.55
C ARG A 62 7.04 8.95 7.24
N LEU A 63 7.14 8.60 5.96
CA LEU A 63 7.14 7.23 5.47
C LEU A 63 8.30 7.00 4.50
N VAL A 64 8.87 5.79 4.55
CA VAL A 64 9.68 5.24 3.46
C VAL A 64 9.13 3.84 3.17
N ILE A 65 8.70 3.63 1.94
CA ILE A 65 8.14 2.35 1.48
C ILE A 65 9.08 1.79 0.43
N LEU A 66 9.44 0.50 0.54
CA LEU A 66 10.20 -0.21 -0.49
C LEU A 66 9.24 -0.79 -1.52
N PRO A 67 9.18 -0.27 -2.75
CA PRO A 67 8.44 -0.92 -3.83
C PRO A 67 9.39 -1.81 -4.64
N VAL A 68 8.98 -3.04 -4.93
CA VAL A 68 9.74 -3.97 -5.79
C VAL A 68 8.78 -4.64 -6.74
N ASP A 69 8.98 -4.44 -8.04
CA ASP A 69 8.22 -5.08 -9.10
C ASP A 69 9.10 -5.48 -10.32
N GLN A 70 10.42 -5.55 -10.11
CA GLN A 70 11.34 -6.10 -11.08
C GLN A 70 10.98 -7.57 -11.35
N GLY A 71 11.07 -7.95 -12.61
CA GLY A 71 10.54 -9.22 -13.12
C GLY A 71 9.13 -9.09 -13.69
N PHE A 72 8.49 -7.96 -13.49
CA PHE A 72 7.17 -7.61 -14.00
C PHE A 72 7.20 -6.23 -14.71
N GLU A 73 6.89 -5.14 -14.01
CA GLU A 73 6.78 -3.79 -14.61
C GLU A 73 8.15 -3.13 -14.88
N HIS A 74 9.14 -3.32 -14.02
CA HIS A 74 10.47 -2.73 -14.12
C HIS A 74 11.52 -3.70 -14.67
N GLY A 75 11.22 -4.27 -15.83
CA GLY A 75 12.11 -5.16 -16.57
C GLY A 75 12.13 -6.60 -16.05
N PRO A 76 12.91 -7.46 -16.70
CA PRO A 76 13.02 -8.86 -16.31
C PRO A 76 13.77 -9.03 -14.98
N ALA A 77 13.59 -10.20 -14.34
CA ALA A 77 14.28 -10.55 -13.09
C ALA A 77 15.82 -10.44 -13.21
N ARG A 78 16.40 -10.58 -14.39
CA ARG A 78 17.84 -10.34 -14.61
C ARG A 78 18.31 -8.93 -14.21
N SER A 79 17.40 -7.99 -13.95
CA SER A 79 17.73 -6.70 -13.36
C SER A 79 18.39 -6.85 -11.99
N PHE A 80 18.20 -7.99 -11.30
CA PHE A 80 18.86 -8.33 -10.06
C PHE A 80 20.28 -8.92 -10.23
N ALA A 81 20.73 -9.18 -11.45
CA ALA A 81 22.03 -9.83 -11.70
C ALA A 81 23.23 -9.17 -10.99
N PRO A 82 23.30 -7.83 -10.82
CA PRO A 82 24.37 -7.20 -10.03
C PRO A 82 24.30 -7.54 -8.54
N ASN A 83 23.17 -8.01 -8.04
CA ASN A 83 22.93 -8.39 -6.65
C ASN A 83 22.17 -9.73 -6.62
N VAL A 84 22.90 -10.82 -6.77
CA VAL A 84 22.34 -12.17 -6.90
C VAL A 84 21.37 -12.57 -5.79
N PRO A 85 21.60 -12.24 -4.49
CA PRO A 85 20.63 -12.52 -3.43
C PRO A 85 19.24 -11.93 -3.69
N ALA A 86 19.13 -10.86 -4.46
CA ALA A 86 17.84 -10.23 -4.77
C ALA A 86 16.93 -11.04 -5.72
N TYR A 87 17.42 -12.14 -6.29
CA TYR A 87 16.56 -13.11 -6.98
C TYR A 87 15.64 -13.87 -6.03
N ASP A 88 15.99 -13.96 -4.75
CA ASP A 88 15.14 -14.54 -3.72
C ASP A 88 14.12 -13.51 -3.24
N PRO A 89 12.80 -13.78 -3.34
CA PRO A 89 11.78 -12.87 -2.82
C PRO A 89 11.92 -12.54 -1.33
N HIS A 90 12.46 -13.44 -0.51
CA HIS A 90 12.74 -13.20 0.91
C HIS A 90 13.74 -12.07 1.14
N TYR A 91 14.67 -11.86 0.20
CA TYR A 91 15.66 -10.80 0.29
C TYR A 91 15.01 -9.41 0.44
N HIS A 92 13.94 -9.15 -0.29
CA HIS A 92 13.28 -7.84 -0.30
C HIS A 92 12.50 -7.57 0.99
N TYR A 93 11.88 -8.59 1.56
CA TYR A 93 11.28 -8.51 2.90
C TYR A 93 12.35 -8.16 3.93
N GLN A 94 13.43 -8.95 3.96
CA GLN A 94 14.51 -8.75 4.91
C GLN A 94 15.17 -7.38 4.75
N LEU A 95 15.39 -6.93 3.51
CA LEU A 95 15.92 -5.59 3.22
C LEU A 95 15.04 -4.49 3.83
N ALA A 96 13.73 -4.58 3.64
CA ALA A 96 12.80 -3.58 4.17
C ALA A 96 12.79 -3.57 5.72
N ILE A 97 12.87 -4.75 6.34
CA ILE A 97 12.93 -4.91 7.80
C ILE A 97 14.25 -4.35 8.35
N ASP A 98 15.39 -4.76 7.81
CA ASP A 98 16.73 -4.35 8.28
C ASP A 98 16.96 -2.84 8.10
N ALA A 99 16.46 -2.28 7.01
CA ALA A 99 16.49 -0.84 6.77
C ALA A 99 15.53 -0.06 7.70
N GLY A 100 14.62 -0.76 8.39
CA GLY A 100 13.63 -0.13 9.28
C GLY A 100 12.63 0.72 8.53
N LEU A 101 12.12 0.21 7.40
CA LEU A 101 11.19 0.92 6.54
C LEU A 101 9.75 0.84 7.08
N SER A 102 8.88 1.69 6.54
CA SER A 102 7.48 1.81 6.98
C SER A 102 6.58 0.71 6.40
N ALA A 103 6.90 0.22 5.21
CA ALA A 103 6.17 -0.84 4.52
C ALA A 103 6.99 -1.43 3.36
N TYR A 104 6.58 -2.61 2.91
CA TYR A 104 7.05 -3.26 1.70
C TYR A 104 5.90 -3.44 0.72
N ALA A 105 6.09 -3.02 -0.53
CA ALA A 105 5.08 -3.07 -1.59
C ALA A 105 5.58 -3.93 -2.75
N ALA A 106 4.80 -4.94 -3.15
CA ALA A 106 5.17 -5.82 -4.25
C ALA A 106 3.95 -6.50 -4.89
N PRO A 107 4.12 -7.09 -6.10
CA PRO A 107 3.09 -7.92 -6.73
C PRO A 107 2.77 -9.18 -5.93
N LEU A 108 1.63 -9.79 -6.24
CA LEU A 108 1.08 -10.93 -5.52
C LEU A 108 2.10 -12.07 -5.28
N GLY A 109 2.72 -12.58 -6.34
CA GLY A 109 3.66 -13.70 -6.22
C GLY A 109 4.90 -13.39 -5.38
N MET A 110 5.35 -12.15 -5.37
CA MET A 110 6.47 -11.70 -4.52
C MET A 110 6.07 -11.70 -3.05
N LEU A 111 4.87 -11.21 -2.71
CA LEU A 111 4.38 -11.22 -1.34
C LEU A 111 4.06 -12.64 -0.85
N GLU A 112 3.42 -13.46 -1.69
CA GLU A 112 3.12 -14.86 -1.34
C GLU A 112 4.36 -15.66 -0.98
N ALA A 113 5.46 -15.45 -1.72
CA ALA A 113 6.71 -16.20 -1.52
C ALA A 113 7.34 -15.99 -0.13
N GLY A 114 7.01 -14.91 0.56
CA GLY A 114 7.55 -14.63 1.91
C GLY A 114 6.49 -14.41 2.99
N ALA A 115 5.20 -14.50 2.66
CA ALA A 115 4.11 -14.10 3.55
C ALA A 115 4.11 -14.85 4.90
N ASP A 116 4.35 -16.16 4.90
CA ASP A 116 4.40 -16.95 6.13
C ASP A 116 5.65 -16.64 6.97
N THR A 117 6.82 -16.64 6.34
CA THR A 117 8.09 -16.38 7.02
C THR A 117 8.13 -15.01 7.70
N PHE A 118 7.57 -14.00 7.06
CA PHE A 118 7.61 -12.61 7.52
C PHE A 118 6.27 -12.10 8.06
N ALA A 119 5.34 -13.01 8.41
CA ALA A 119 4.04 -12.63 8.95
C ALA A 119 4.19 -11.73 10.18
N GLY A 120 3.60 -10.53 10.11
CA GLY A 120 3.65 -9.54 11.19
C GLY A 120 4.95 -8.75 11.32
N ALA A 121 5.99 -9.05 10.54
CA ALA A 121 7.30 -8.41 10.66
C ALA A 121 7.38 -7.01 10.06
N ILE A 122 6.57 -6.71 9.06
CA ILE A 122 6.49 -5.42 8.39
C ILE A 122 5.10 -5.27 7.75
N PRO A 123 4.49 -4.06 7.74
CA PRO A 123 3.30 -3.81 6.93
C PRO A 123 3.58 -4.03 5.45
N THR A 124 2.67 -4.73 4.77
CA THR A 124 2.77 -4.97 3.33
C THR A 124 1.68 -4.25 2.56
N ILE A 125 1.99 -3.89 1.31
CA ILE A 125 1.09 -3.28 0.35
C ILE A 125 1.07 -4.17 -0.89
N LEU A 126 -0.09 -4.74 -1.20
CA LEU A 126 -0.24 -5.58 -2.39
C LEU A 126 -0.46 -4.71 -3.63
N LYS A 127 0.48 -4.73 -4.57
CA LYS A 127 0.29 -4.12 -5.89
C LYS A 127 -0.72 -4.95 -6.68
N VAL A 128 -1.91 -4.38 -6.96
CA VAL A 128 -3.04 -5.11 -7.55
C VAL A 128 -3.19 -4.94 -9.05
N ASN A 129 -2.39 -4.05 -9.66
CA ASN A 129 -2.30 -3.96 -11.12
C ASN A 129 -0.85 -3.82 -11.57
N SER A 130 -0.56 -4.19 -12.81
CA SER A 130 0.78 -4.11 -13.36
C SER A 130 0.76 -4.01 -14.89
N SER A 131 1.76 -3.31 -15.41
CA SER A 131 2.19 -3.39 -16.79
C SER A 131 3.41 -4.34 -16.91
N ASN A 132 4.04 -4.40 -18.06
CA ASN A 132 5.33 -5.06 -18.24
C ASN A 132 6.22 -4.27 -19.22
N SER A 133 7.51 -4.57 -19.23
CA SER A 133 8.49 -3.85 -20.05
C SER A 133 8.43 -4.18 -21.56
N LEU A 134 7.61 -5.13 -21.97
CA LEU A 134 7.39 -5.48 -23.37
C LEU A 134 6.22 -4.70 -23.98
N ALA A 135 5.33 -4.16 -23.12
CA ALA A 135 4.18 -3.39 -23.57
C ALA A 135 4.63 -2.00 -24.08
N THR A 136 4.02 -1.55 -25.15
CA THR A 136 4.18 -0.20 -25.71
C THR A 136 3.10 0.74 -25.20
N GLU A 137 1.94 0.20 -24.93
CA GLU A 137 0.76 0.91 -24.41
C GLU A 137 0.99 1.39 -22.97
N LYS A 138 0.39 2.51 -22.63
CA LYS A 138 0.40 3.05 -21.27
C LYS A 138 -0.84 2.57 -20.53
N ASP A 139 -0.84 1.27 -20.22
CA ASP A 139 -1.94 0.54 -19.62
C ASP A 139 -1.44 -0.36 -18.49
N GLN A 140 -2.38 -0.83 -17.67
CA GLN A 140 -2.15 -1.70 -16.51
C GLN A 140 -3.23 -2.78 -16.48
N ALA A 141 -2.84 -4.03 -16.28
CA ALA A 141 -3.79 -5.10 -16.03
C ALA A 141 -4.00 -5.30 -14.53
N VAL A 142 -5.25 -5.56 -14.11
CA VAL A 142 -5.53 -6.02 -12.74
C VAL A 142 -4.99 -7.43 -12.57
N THR A 143 -4.12 -7.63 -11.59
CA THR A 143 -3.33 -8.86 -11.39
C THR A 143 -3.50 -9.49 -10.02
N ALA A 144 -4.26 -8.86 -9.14
CA ALA A 144 -4.59 -9.37 -7.81
C ALA A 144 -5.90 -8.74 -7.31
N THR A 145 -6.43 -9.28 -6.22
CA THR A 145 -7.71 -8.89 -5.62
C THR A 145 -7.53 -8.31 -4.21
N VAL A 146 -8.58 -7.67 -3.70
CA VAL A 146 -8.61 -7.25 -2.28
C VAL A 146 -8.60 -8.46 -1.35
N ASP A 147 -9.22 -9.56 -1.75
CA ASP A 147 -9.21 -10.80 -0.95
C ASP A 147 -7.80 -11.41 -0.84
N ASP A 148 -6.98 -11.29 -1.88
CA ASP A 148 -5.56 -11.61 -1.80
C ASP A 148 -4.84 -10.76 -0.75
N ALA A 149 -5.10 -9.46 -0.72
CA ALA A 149 -4.52 -8.58 0.29
C ALA A 149 -4.93 -8.95 1.71
N LEU A 150 -6.20 -9.32 1.90
CA LEU A 150 -6.73 -9.75 3.20
C LEU A 150 -6.08 -11.04 3.69
N ARG A 151 -6.04 -12.08 2.84
CA ARG A 151 -5.45 -13.38 3.23
C ARG A 151 -3.96 -13.29 3.50
N LEU A 152 -3.25 -12.34 2.87
CA LEU A 152 -1.82 -12.09 3.11
C LEU A 152 -1.57 -11.10 4.26
N GLY A 153 -2.61 -10.58 4.91
CA GLY A 153 -2.48 -9.65 6.03
C GLY A 153 -1.94 -8.28 5.64
N CYS A 154 -2.11 -7.88 4.37
CA CYS A 154 -1.64 -6.59 3.89
C CYS A 154 -2.37 -5.42 4.58
N ALA A 155 -1.65 -4.33 4.82
CA ALA A 155 -2.23 -3.10 5.36
C ALA A 155 -2.95 -2.28 4.27
N ALA A 156 -2.54 -2.43 3.02
CA ALA A 156 -3.09 -1.68 1.90
C ALA A 156 -3.03 -2.47 0.60
N ILE A 157 -3.86 -2.07 -0.36
CA ILE A 157 -3.63 -2.34 -1.77
C ILE A 157 -2.89 -1.17 -2.41
N GLY A 158 -2.15 -1.44 -3.49
CA GLY A 158 -1.46 -0.44 -4.29
C GLY A 158 -1.92 -0.52 -5.75
N PHE A 159 -2.25 0.61 -6.34
CA PHE A 159 -2.76 0.71 -7.70
C PHE A 159 -2.04 1.81 -8.48
N THR A 160 -1.71 1.56 -9.73
CA THR A 160 -1.11 2.55 -10.64
C THR A 160 -2.17 3.08 -11.62
N ILE A 161 -2.22 4.38 -11.78
CA ILE A 161 -2.97 5.04 -12.85
C ILE A 161 -2.03 5.90 -13.71
N TYR A 162 -2.38 6.02 -15.00
CA TYR A 162 -1.68 6.88 -15.96
C TYR A 162 -2.61 7.98 -16.48
N PRO A 163 -2.79 9.10 -15.73
CA PRO A 163 -3.52 10.25 -16.26
C PRO A 163 -2.89 10.72 -17.57
N GLY A 164 -3.70 10.88 -18.61
CA GLY A 164 -3.27 11.21 -19.96
C GLY A 164 -3.15 10.02 -20.91
N SER A 165 -3.14 8.79 -20.43
CA SER A 165 -3.16 7.59 -21.25
C SER A 165 -4.47 7.43 -22.01
N GLU A 166 -4.43 6.71 -23.14
CA GLU A 166 -5.63 6.30 -23.89
C GLU A 166 -6.55 5.39 -23.04
N TYR A 167 -5.98 4.66 -22.08
CA TYR A 167 -6.67 3.74 -21.16
C TYR A 167 -6.95 4.36 -19.78
N GLN A 168 -6.84 5.68 -19.63
CA GLN A 168 -6.96 6.34 -18.33
C GLN A 168 -8.33 6.13 -17.67
N PHE A 169 -9.39 6.08 -18.45
CA PHE A 169 -10.75 5.98 -17.91
C PHE A 169 -11.03 4.58 -17.38
N GLU A 170 -10.60 3.54 -18.10
CA GLU A 170 -10.67 2.15 -17.64
C GLU A 170 -9.90 1.97 -16.33
N MET A 171 -8.69 2.48 -16.23
CA MET A 171 -7.90 2.44 -15.00
C MET A 171 -8.56 3.21 -13.85
N MET A 172 -9.25 4.32 -14.13
CA MET A 172 -9.99 5.07 -13.11
C MET A 172 -11.21 4.30 -12.61
N GLU A 173 -11.94 3.61 -13.49
CA GLU A 173 -13.08 2.76 -13.13
C GLU A 173 -12.63 1.58 -12.28
N GLU A 174 -11.60 0.86 -12.71
CA GLU A 174 -11.00 -0.25 -11.94
C GLU A 174 -10.50 0.22 -10.56
N LEU A 175 -9.80 1.36 -10.50
CA LEU A 175 -9.36 1.93 -9.23
C LEU A 175 -10.55 2.25 -8.33
N ARG A 176 -11.62 2.80 -8.89
CA ARG A 176 -12.83 3.14 -8.10
C ARG A 176 -13.49 1.91 -7.52
N GLU A 177 -13.61 0.85 -8.30
CA GLU A 177 -14.18 -0.43 -7.85
C GLU A 177 -13.33 -1.07 -6.75
N LEU A 178 -12.03 -1.20 -6.98
CA LEU A 178 -11.09 -1.77 -6.00
C LEU A 178 -10.98 -0.92 -4.74
N THR A 179 -11.06 0.40 -4.85
CA THR A 179 -11.08 1.31 -3.71
C THR A 179 -12.32 1.10 -2.85
N LEU A 180 -13.50 0.97 -3.48
CA LEU A 180 -14.74 0.70 -2.77
C LEU A 180 -14.65 -0.63 -2.01
N GLU A 181 -14.19 -1.67 -2.68
CA GLU A 181 -14.03 -2.99 -2.07
C GLU A 181 -13.03 -2.97 -0.92
N ALA A 182 -11.82 -2.42 -1.13
CA ALA A 182 -10.78 -2.34 -0.12
C ALA A 182 -11.24 -1.60 1.13
N LYS A 183 -11.82 -0.42 0.96
CA LYS A 183 -12.31 0.39 2.09
C LYS A 183 -13.46 -0.28 2.82
N SER A 184 -14.39 -0.94 2.12
CA SER A 184 -15.48 -1.68 2.77
C SER A 184 -14.96 -2.79 3.67
N LYS A 185 -13.80 -3.36 3.35
CA LYS A 185 -13.11 -4.41 4.10
C LYS A 185 -12.04 -3.88 5.07
N GLY A 186 -11.92 -2.56 5.21
CA GLY A 186 -10.97 -1.92 6.13
C GLY A 186 -9.51 -1.90 5.65
N VAL A 187 -9.28 -2.10 4.36
CA VAL A 187 -7.95 -2.05 3.73
C VAL A 187 -7.69 -0.66 3.17
N ALA A 188 -6.50 -0.10 3.44
CA ALA A 188 -6.10 1.20 2.91
C ALA A 188 -5.73 1.12 1.42
N VAL A 189 -5.73 2.27 0.75
CA VAL A 189 -5.46 2.37 -0.69
C VAL A 189 -4.29 3.32 -0.94
N VAL A 190 -3.26 2.82 -1.59
CA VAL A 190 -2.10 3.57 -2.08
C VAL A 190 -2.17 3.68 -3.59
N VAL A 191 -2.04 4.89 -4.14
CA VAL A 191 -2.10 5.10 -5.59
C VAL A 191 -0.80 5.69 -6.08
N TRP A 192 -0.20 5.03 -7.07
CA TRP A 192 0.87 5.58 -7.91
C TRP A 192 0.21 6.28 -9.09
N SER A 193 0.29 7.61 -9.14
CA SER A 193 -0.31 8.41 -10.21
C SER A 193 0.79 9.02 -11.07
N TYR A 194 1.00 8.46 -12.25
CA TYR A 194 2.06 8.83 -13.16
C TYR A 194 1.49 9.32 -14.48
N PRO A 195 1.47 10.64 -14.74
CA PRO A 195 1.03 11.16 -16.03
C PRO A 195 1.86 10.58 -17.17
N ARG A 196 1.21 9.97 -18.13
CA ARG A 196 1.86 9.33 -19.30
C ARG A 196 0.91 9.26 -20.48
N GLY A 197 1.49 9.29 -21.69
CA GLY A 197 0.73 9.09 -22.92
C GLY A 197 -0.07 10.32 -23.37
N GLY A 198 -0.95 10.12 -24.34
CA GLY A 198 -1.73 11.18 -24.92
C GLY A 198 -0.87 12.29 -25.54
N MET A 199 -1.18 13.53 -25.18
CA MET A 199 -0.45 14.72 -25.66
C MET A 199 0.77 15.08 -24.78
N LEU A 200 1.06 14.31 -23.73
CA LEU A 200 2.15 14.61 -22.81
C LEU A 200 3.52 14.32 -23.46
N THR A 201 4.36 15.34 -23.47
CA THR A 201 5.78 15.14 -23.77
C THR A 201 6.50 14.50 -22.57
N LYS A 202 7.67 13.94 -22.79
CA LYS A 202 8.48 13.35 -21.71
C LYS A 202 8.81 14.35 -20.59
N ALA A 203 9.07 15.60 -20.94
CA ALA A 203 9.28 16.67 -19.98
C ALA A 203 7.97 17.08 -19.27
N GLY A 204 6.85 17.09 -20.00
CA GLY A 204 5.53 17.38 -19.44
C GLY A 204 5.06 16.38 -18.40
N GLU A 205 5.50 15.11 -18.46
CA GLU A 205 5.17 14.10 -17.44
C GLU A 205 5.60 14.50 -16.02
N THR A 206 6.56 15.40 -15.87
CA THR A 206 7.11 15.87 -14.59
C THR A 206 6.98 17.39 -14.40
N ALA A 207 6.17 18.06 -15.18
CA ALA A 207 5.82 19.46 -14.94
C ALA A 207 5.01 19.58 -13.63
N LEU A 208 5.19 20.66 -12.89
CA LEU A 208 4.58 20.85 -11.57
C LEU A 208 3.06 20.77 -11.59
N ASP A 209 2.42 21.47 -12.53
CA ASP A 209 0.97 21.48 -12.70
C ASP A 209 0.42 20.10 -13.06
N VAL A 210 1.10 19.36 -13.94
CA VAL A 210 0.73 18.01 -14.34
C VAL A 210 0.89 17.03 -13.17
N CYS A 211 1.98 17.13 -12.41
CA CYS A 211 2.18 16.31 -11.19
C CYS A 211 1.12 16.62 -10.13
N ALA A 212 0.80 17.89 -9.91
CA ALA A 212 -0.25 18.30 -8.98
C ALA A 212 -1.63 17.78 -9.41
N TYR A 213 -1.93 17.85 -10.70
CA TYR A 213 -3.18 17.35 -11.28
C TYR A 213 -3.27 15.82 -11.11
N ALA A 214 -2.20 15.09 -11.39
CA ALA A 214 -2.14 13.65 -11.19
C ALA A 214 -2.34 13.24 -9.72
N ALA A 215 -1.76 13.98 -8.78
CA ALA A 215 -2.00 13.75 -7.35
C ALA A 215 -3.46 14.01 -6.98
N HIS A 216 -4.06 15.06 -7.53
CA HIS A 216 -5.47 15.39 -7.30
C HIS A 216 -6.42 14.32 -7.86
N HIS A 217 -6.14 13.78 -9.05
CA HIS A 217 -6.91 12.64 -9.59
C HIS A 217 -6.96 11.47 -8.59
N ALA A 218 -5.80 11.05 -8.08
CA ALA A 218 -5.75 9.96 -7.13
C ALA A 218 -6.52 10.27 -5.83
N ALA A 219 -6.43 11.50 -5.33
CA ALA A 219 -7.17 11.94 -4.15
C ALA A 219 -8.69 11.86 -4.36
N LEU A 220 -9.17 12.36 -5.50
CA LEU A 220 -10.60 12.35 -5.85
C LEU A 220 -11.16 10.94 -6.07
N LEU A 221 -10.31 9.98 -6.46
CA LEU A 221 -10.66 8.56 -6.59
C LEU A 221 -10.60 7.81 -5.26
N GLY A 222 -10.21 8.47 -4.18
CA GLY A 222 -10.28 7.94 -2.82
C GLY A 222 -8.97 7.36 -2.28
N ALA A 223 -7.81 7.67 -2.87
CA ALA A 223 -6.53 7.24 -2.35
C ALA A 223 -6.27 7.76 -0.93
N ASN A 224 -5.72 6.90 -0.07
CA ASN A 224 -5.27 7.30 1.27
C ASN A 224 -3.82 7.78 1.27
N ILE A 225 -2.98 7.18 0.43
CA ILE A 225 -1.59 7.57 0.21
C ILE A 225 -1.39 7.73 -1.29
N ILE A 226 -0.75 8.81 -1.70
CA ILE A 226 -0.53 9.11 -3.11
C ILE A 226 0.96 9.26 -3.36
N LYS A 227 1.45 8.57 -4.40
CA LYS A 227 2.80 8.71 -4.90
C LYS A 227 2.77 9.36 -6.28
N VAL A 228 3.52 10.43 -6.43
CA VAL A 228 3.81 11.08 -7.70
C VAL A 228 5.32 11.23 -7.86
N LYS A 229 5.79 11.49 -9.07
CA LYS A 229 7.18 11.90 -9.27
C LYS A 229 7.37 13.32 -8.73
N PRO A 230 8.54 13.64 -8.15
CA PRO A 230 8.89 15.03 -7.89
C PRO A 230 8.86 15.84 -9.19
N PRO A 231 8.28 17.03 -9.21
CA PRO A 231 8.31 17.88 -10.40
C PRO A 231 9.75 18.30 -10.70
N THR A 232 10.12 18.30 -11.98
CA THR A 232 11.46 18.66 -12.47
C THR A 232 11.46 19.93 -13.32
N ALA A 233 10.28 20.46 -13.63
CA ALA A 233 10.11 21.71 -14.34
C ALA A 233 9.30 22.67 -13.46
N GLU A 234 9.75 23.93 -13.43
CA GLU A 234 8.95 25.03 -12.87
C GLU A 234 7.80 25.38 -13.80
N LEU A 235 6.75 25.94 -13.23
CA LEU A 235 5.64 26.52 -13.98
C LEU A 235 6.10 27.74 -14.77
#